data_6290753a50837f386d82fe73a4b8867d
#
_entry.id   6290753a50837f386d82fe73a4b8867d
#
_cell.length_a   1.000
_cell.length_b   1.000
_cell.length_c   1.000
_cell.angle_alpha   90.00
_cell.angle_beta   90.00
_cell.angle_gamma   90.00
#
_symmetry.space_group_name_H-M   'P 1'
#
loop_
_entity.id
_entity.type
_entity.pdbx_description
1 polymer ?
#
loop_
_entity_poly.entity_id
_entity_poly.type
_entity_poly.pdbx_seq_one_letter_code
_entity_poly.pdbx_strand_id
1 'polypeptide(L)'
;MKQIWMILVSLVLMTFTGPGGFAAETAKTSLEALQAAFNGESNANAKYLAFANKADEDGYAGVASLFRAAAKAEEVHLTNHAAVIRRMGAEPKADIKTPEVKNTMENLQAAQKGEIYERDEMYPAFIKLAQQEKNSDAQKTFRFALAAEGGHARLYGEALNNLENDKIAKEFMVCPVCGYTAVTLTGSACPVCATPAEKFIKIK
;
A
#
# COMPACT_ATOMS: atom_id res chain seq x y z
N MET A 1 7.69 56.65 -29.17
CA MET A 1 6.90 55.96 -28.14
C MET A 1 6.91 54.46 -28.48
N LYS A 2 7.69 53.63 -27.75
CA LYS A 2 7.74 52.19 -27.96
C LYS A 2 6.86 51.54 -26.90
N GLN A 3 5.76 50.88 -27.30
CA GLN A 3 4.92 50.09 -26.41
C GLN A 3 5.58 48.75 -26.17
N ILE A 4 5.89 48.47 -24.91
CA ILE A 4 6.39 47.16 -24.44
C ILE A 4 5.14 46.33 -24.06
N TRP A 5 4.90 45.28 -24.82
CA TRP A 5 3.86 44.28 -24.49
C TRP A 5 4.47 43.33 -23.47
N MET A 6 4.01 43.36 -22.23
CA MET A 6 4.26 42.35 -21.22
C MET A 6 3.38 41.13 -21.50
N ILE A 7 4.00 40.02 -21.90
CA ILE A 7 3.32 38.74 -22.01
C ILE A 7 3.29 38.14 -20.58
N LEU A 8 2.12 38.12 -19.97
CA LEU A 8 1.83 37.38 -18.75
C LEU A 8 1.79 35.89 -19.10
N VAL A 9 2.85 35.15 -18.77
CA VAL A 9 2.84 33.69 -18.80
C VAL A 9 2.11 33.22 -17.53
N SER A 10 0.85 32.87 -17.68
CA SER A 10 0.08 32.20 -16.63
C SER A 10 0.60 30.78 -16.47
N LEU A 11 1.34 30.54 -15.40
CA LEU A 11 1.74 29.20 -14.97
C LEU A 11 0.50 28.48 -14.45
N VAL A 12 -0.12 27.66 -15.30
CA VAL A 12 -1.19 26.74 -14.88
C VAL A 12 -0.53 25.61 -14.09
N LEU A 13 -0.58 25.69 -12.78
CA LEU A 13 -0.30 24.53 -11.92
C LEU A 13 -1.38 23.48 -12.18
N MET A 14 -1.07 22.49 -12.99
CA MET A 14 -1.88 21.28 -13.06
C MET A 14 -1.73 20.50 -11.76
N THR A 15 -2.68 20.66 -10.85
CA THR A 15 -2.81 19.78 -9.70
C THR A 15 -3.28 18.40 -10.17
N PHE A 16 -2.38 17.44 -10.13
CA PHE A 16 -2.69 16.03 -10.40
C PHE A 16 -3.46 15.47 -9.20
N THR A 17 -4.79 15.46 -9.30
CA THR A 17 -5.68 14.86 -8.29
C THR A 17 -5.94 13.40 -8.65
N GLY A 18 -5.02 12.51 -8.27
CA GLY A 18 -5.31 11.08 -8.19
C GLY A 18 -6.04 10.77 -6.86
N PRO A 19 -6.90 9.73 -6.79
CA PRO A 19 -7.75 9.46 -5.62
C PRO A 19 -7.01 9.05 -4.33
N GLY A 20 -5.68 9.02 -4.31
CA GLY A 20 -4.87 8.75 -3.12
C GLY A 20 -4.01 9.92 -2.62
N GLY A 21 -3.83 10.98 -3.41
CA GLY A 21 -2.89 12.06 -3.11
C GLY A 21 -3.28 12.99 -1.95
N PHE A 22 -4.56 13.02 -1.57
CA PHE A 22 -5.05 13.99 -0.57
C PHE A 22 -4.70 13.65 0.89
N ALA A 23 -4.49 12.38 1.23
CA ALA A 23 -4.31 11.97 2.61
C ALA A 23 -2.93 12.36 3.20
N ALA A 24 -1.88 12.31 2.39
CA ALA A 24 -0.52 12.64 2.86
C ALA A 24 -0.31 14.15 3.01
N GLU A 25 -0.90 14.97 2.14
CA GLU A 25 -0.76 16.44 2.18
C GLU A 25 -1.55 17.11 3.32
N THR A 26 -2.55 16.44 3.87
CA THR A 26 -3.48 17.05 4.86
C THR A 26 -3.18 16.67 6.31
N ALA A 27 -2.52 15.53 6.56
CA ALA A 27 -2.20 15.11 7.93
C ALA A 27 -1.18 16.05 8.59
N LYS A 28 -1.50 16.56 9.78
CA LYS A 28 -0.66 17.49 10.54
C LYS A 28 -0.10 16.87 11.81
N THR A 29 -0.64 15.74 12.24
CA THR A 29 -0.23 15.01 13.45
C THR A 29 -0.03 13.53 13.14
N SER A 30 0.76 12.83 13.97
CA SER A 30 0.91 11.37 13.86
C SER A 30 -0.42 10.63 13.96
N LEU A 31 -1.36 11.14 14.76
CA LEU A 31 -2.67 10.53 14.87
C LEU A 31 -3.48 10.68 13.58
N GLU A 32 -3.48 11.86 12.96
CA GLU A 32 -4.13 12.07 11.66
C GLU A 32 -3.49 11.20 10.57
N ALA A 33 -2.15 11.10 10.55
CA ALA A 33 -1.43 10.23 9.63
C ALA A 33 -1.78 8.74 9.83
N LEU A 34 -1.88 8.27 11.08
CA LEU A 34 -2.32 6.90 11.41
C LEU A 34 -3.76 6.63 10.99
N GLN A 35 -4.68 7.58 11.18
CA GLN A 35 -6.06 7.45 10.72
C GLN A 35 -6.14 7.39 9.19
N ALA A 36 -5.36 8.22 8.49
CA ALA A 36 -5.28 8.22 7.04
C ALA A 36 -4.71 6.88 6.51
N ALA A 37 -3.62 6.38 7.10
CA ALA A 37 -3.05 5.08 6.78
C ALA A 37 -4.05 3.95 7.06
N PHE A 38 -4.66 3.91 8.26
CA PHE A 38 -5.67 2.90 8.59
C PHE A 38 -6.82 2.86 7.58
N ASN A 39 -7.34 4.02 7.16
CA ASN A 39 -8.36 4.11 6.13
C ASN A 39 -7.85 3.64 4.76
N GLY A 40 -6.63 4.02 4.37
CA GLY A 40 -5.98 3.61 3.13
C GLY A 40 -5.86 2.09 3.05
N GLU A 41 -5.22 1.46 4.06
CA GLU A 41 -5.01 0.01 4.12
C GLU A 41 -6.32 -0.78 4.18
N SER A 42 -7.34 -0.24 4.86
CA SER A 42 -8.67 -0.86 4.90
C SER A 42 -9.30 -0.89 3.50
N ASN A 43 -9.16 0.18 2.73
CA ASN A 43 -9.63 0.26 1.35
C ASN A 43 -8.77 -0.59 0.40
N ALA A 44 -7.44 -0.64 0.59
CA ALA A 44 -6.54 -1.48 -0.19
C ALA A 44 -6.83 -2.97 0.02
N ASN A 45 -7.06 -3.41 1.27
CA ASN A 45 -7.47 -4.76 1.57
C ASN A 45 -8.75 -5.15 0.82
N ALA A 46 -9.82 -4.35 0.92
CA ALA A 46 -11.09 -4.59 0.22
C ALA A 46 -10.91 -4.62 -1.31
N LYS A 47 -10.12 -3.70 -1.84
CA LYS A 47 -9.80 -3.58 -3.27
C LYS A 47 -9.05 -4.83 -3.77
N TYR A 48 -8.02 -5.28 -3.07
CA TYR A 48 -7.22 -6.43 -3.50
C TYR A 48 -7.98 -7.73 -3.41
N LEU A 49 -8.89 -7.91 -2.44
CA LEU A 49 -9.81 -9.06 -2.41
C LEU A 49 -10.74 -9.07 -3.64
N ALA A 50 -11.27 -7.92 -4.03
CA ALA A 50 -12.09 -7.81 -5.23
C ALA A 50 -11.28 -8.05 -6.52
N PHE A 51 -10.05 -7.57 -6.59
CA PHE A 51 -9.13 -7.81 -7.71
C PHE A 51 -8.70 -9.28 -7.81
N ALA A 52 -8.53 -9.96 -6.66
CA ALA A 52 -8.24 -11.40 -6.64
C ALA A 52 -9.37 -12.21 -7.27
N ASN A 53 -10.63 -11.92 -6.90
CA ASN A 53 -11.79 -12.58 -7.48
C ASN A 53 -11.84 -12.36 -9.00
N LYS A 54 -11.60 -11.12 -9.46
CA LYS A 54 -11.57 -10.80 -10.89
C LYS A 54 -10.44 -11.52 -11.62
N ALA A 55 -9.26 -11.64 -11.01
CA ALA A 55 -8.14 -12.36 -11.61
C ALA A 55 -8.43 -13.87 -11.74
N ASP A 56 -9.15 -14.48 -10.79
CA ASP A 56 -9.63 -15.86 -10.93
C ASP A 56 -10.63 -15.99 -12.08
N GLU A 57 -11.60 -15.09 -12.21
CA GLU A 57 -12.57 -15.06 -13.31
C GLU A 57 -11.89 -14.92 -14.68
N ASP A 58 -10.85 -14.11 -14.76
CA ASP A 58 -10.06 -13.88 -15.97
C ASP A 58 -9.08 -15.04 -16.28
N GLY A 59 -8.94 -16.04 -15.37
CA GLY A 59 -8.07 -17.20 -15.53
C GLY A 59 -6.61 -16.97 -15.13
N TYR A 60 -6.32 -15.93 -14.36
CA TYR A 60 -4.97 -15.57 -13.86
C TYR A 60 -4.81 -15.95 -12.38
N ALA A 61 -4.88 -17.24 -12.06
CA ALA A 61 -4.82 -17.74 -10.69
C ALA A 61 -3.54 -17.37 -9.93
N GLY A 62 -2.41 -17.17 -10.61
CA GLY A 62 -1.16 -16.67 -10.01
C GLY A 62 -1.28 -15.22 -9.57
N VAL A 63 -1.94 -14.39 -10.36
CA VAL A 63 -2.25 -12.99 -10.00
C VAL A 63 -3.27 -12.93 -8.86
N ALA A 64 -4.29 -13.80 -8.90
CA ALA A 64 -5.26 -13.90 -7.81
C ALA A 64 -4.58 -14.23 -6.47
N SER A 65 -3.62 -15.17 -6.49
CA SER A 65 -2.81 -15.50 -5.31
C SER A 65 -2.00 -14.30 -4.80
N LEU A 66 -1.42 -13.51 -5.71
CA LEU A 66 -0.68 -12.28 -5.35
C LEU A 66 -1.60 -11.24 -4.70
N PHE A 67 -2.77 -10.98 -5.29
CA PHE A 67 -3.73 -10.05 -4.70
C PHE A 67 -4.23 -10.49 -3.32
N ARG A 68 -4.47 -11.80 -3.10
CA ARG A 68 -4.82 -12.32 -1.77
C ARG A 68 -3.68 -12.12 -0.77
N ALA A 69 -2.44 -12.34 -1.19
CA ALA A 69 -1.28 -12.17 -0.33
C ALA A 69 -1.09 -10.70 0.05
N ALA A 70 -1.22 -9.78 -0.90
CA ALA A 70 -1.20 -8.34 -0.62
C ALA A 70 -2.36 -7.94 0.29
N ALA A 71 -3.60 -8.38 0.01
CA ALA A 71 -4.73 -8.12 0.90
C ALA A 71 -4.46 -8.58 2.34
N LYS A 72 -3.79 -9.72 2.52
CA LYS A 72 -3.38 -10.19 3.86
C LYS A 72 -2.30 -9.31 4.48
N ALA A 73 -1.39 -8.76 3.71
CA ALA A 73 -0.41 -7.80 4.19
C ALA A 73 -1.07 -6.50 4.65
N GLU A 74 -2.05 -5.96 3.87
CA GLU A 74 -2.80 -4.76 4.28
C GLU A 74 -3.63 -4.99 5.55
N GLU A 75 -4.14 -6.22 5.76
CA GLU A 75 -4.77 -6.58 7.04
C GLU A 75 -3.79 -6.49 8.22
N VAL A 76 -2.52 -6.85 8.01
CA VAL A 76 -1.47 -6.67 9.04
C VAL A 76 -1.18 -5.18 9.27
N HIS A 77 -1.07 -4.38 8.21
CA HIS A 77 -0.81 -2.95 8.31
C HIS A 77 -1.94 -2.21 9.05
N LEU A 78 -3.20 -2.38 8.61
CA LEU A 78 -4.34 -1.74 9.27
C LEU A 78 -4.47 -2.16 10.75
N THR A 79 -4.16 -3.43 11.08
CA THR A 79 -4.18 -3.92 12.47
C THR A 79 -3.11 -3.22 13.31
N ASN A 80 -1.90 -3.05 12.76
CA ASN A 80 -0.80 -2.36 13.42
C ASN A 80 -1.12 -0.88 13.64
N HIS A 81 -1.64 -0.18 12.62
CA HIS A 81 -2.06 1.22 12.74
C HIS A 81 -3.18 1.39 13.76
N ALA A 82 -4.20 0.54 13.73
CA ALA A 82 -5.30 0.53 14.69
C ALA A 82 -4.81 0.36 16.14
N ALA A 83 -3.82 -0.50 16.36
CA ALA A 83 -3.25 -0.70 17.69
C ALA A 83 -2.55 0.58 18.21
N VAL A 84 -1.86 1.33 17.34
CA VAL A 84 -1.24 2.61 17.73
C VAL A 84 -2.28 3.68 17.97
N ILE A 85 -3.29 3.80 17.10
CA ILE A 85 -4.40 4.76 17.28
C ILE A 85 -5.07 4.57 18.63
N ARG A 86 -5.39 3.31 19.03
CA ARG A 86 -5.99 3.01 20.33
C ARG A 86 -5.09 3.37 21.50
N ARG A 87 -3.77 3.11 21.41
CA ARG A 87 -2.81 3.53 22.44
C ARG A 87 -2.72 5.06 22.58
N MET A 88 -3.03 5.80 21.51
CA MET A 88 -3.13 7.27 21.56
C MET A 88 -4.48 7.78 22.06
N GLY A 89 -5.39 6.89 22.51
CA GLY A 89 -6.69 7.25 23.09
C GLY A 89 -7.77 7.56 22.06
N ALA A 90 -7.59 7.15 20.79
CA ALA A 90 -8.56 7.34 19.72
C ALA A 90 -9.07 6.00 19.15
N GLU A 91 -10.20 6.04 18.44
CA GLU A 91 -10.72 4.88 17.71
C GLU A 91 -10.32 4.92 16.25
N PRO A 92 -9.85 3.79 15.68
CA PRO A 92 -9.58 3.71 14.24
C PRO A 92 -10.89 3.78 13.45
N LYS A 93 -10.89 4.57 12.37
CA LYS A 93 -12.07 4.77 11.53
C LYS A 93 -11.68 4.60 10.07
N ALA A 94 -12.46 3.82 9.33
CA ALA A 94 -12.35 3.69 7.90
C ALA A 94 -13.68 3.95 7.21
N ASP A 95 -13.62 4.57 6.04
CA ASP A 95 -14.74 4.72 5.11
C ASP A 95 -14.43 3.83 3.91
N ILE A 96 -14.96 2.60 3.94
CA ILE A 96 -14.71 1.60 2.92
C ILE A 96 -15.52 1.92 1.67
N LYS A 97 -14.83 2.21 0.59
CA LYS A 97 -15.43 2.47 -0.72
C LYS A 97 -15.63 1.17 -1.50
N THR A 98 -16.67 1.11 -2.30
CA THR A 98 -16.81 0.01 -3.27
C THR A 98 -15.66 0.08 -4.27
N PRO A 99 -14.85 -0.98 -4.42
CA PRO A 99 -13.74 -0.97 -5.37
C PRO A 99 -14.23 -0.84 -6.82
N GLU A 100 -13.55 -0.02 -7.61
CA GLU A 100 -13.68 -0.05 -9.06
C GLU A 100 -12.86 -1.23 -9.59
N VAL A 101 -13.53 -2.28 -10.06
CA VAL A 101 -12.92 -3.50 -10.59
C VAL A 101 -12.97 -3.49 -12.11
N LYS A 102 -11.80 -3.63 -12.75
CA LYS A 102 -11.62 -3.73 -14.20
C LYS A 102 -11.06 -5.11 -14.58
N ASN A 103 -10.48 -5.24 -15.76
CA ASN A 103 -9.75 -6.47 -16.10
C ASN A 103 -8.47 -6.62 -15.27
N THR A 104 -7.91 -7.83 -15.24
CA THR A 104 -6.75 -8.17 -14.38
C THR A 104 -5.54 -7.27 -14.63
N MET A 105 -5.24 -6.92 -15.90
CA MET A 105 -4.12 -6.05 -16.24
C MET A 105 -4.31 -4.64 -15.66
N GLU A 106 -5.47 -4.04 -15.88
CA GLU A 106 -5.77 -2.70 -15.36
C GLU A 106 -5.79 -2.67 -13.83
N ASN A 107 -6.27 -3.73 -13.19
CA ASN A 107 -6.26 -3.89 -11.74
C ASN A 107 -4.82 -3.96 -11.20
N LEU A 108 -3.93 -4.73 -11.85
CA LEU A 108 -2.50 -4.78 -11.51
C LEU A 108 -1.83 -3.41 -11.65
N GLN A 109 -2.12 -2.68 -12.73
CA GLN A 109 -1.59 -1.32 -12.94
C GLN A 109 -2.06 -0.35 -11.86
N ALA A 110 -3.34 -0.42 -11.50
CA ALA A 110 -3.92 0.41 -10.45
C ALA A 110 -3.32 0.08 -9.06
N ALA A 111 -3.12 -1.21 -8.77
CA ALA A 111 -2.49 -1.67 -7.55
C ALA A 111 -1.03 -1.19 -7.49
N GLN A 112 -0.22 -1.47 -8.51
CA GLN A 112 1.18 -1.06 -8.55
C GLN A 112 1.35 0.45 -8.36
N LYS A 113 0.50 1.26 -9.01
CA LYS A 113 0.52 2.72 -8.85
C LYS A 113 0.23 3.14 -7.40
N GLY A 114 -0.69 2.46 -6.73
CA GLY A 114 -1.01 2.70 -5.32
C GLY A 114 0.20 2.44 -4.43
N GLU A 115 0.81 1.25 -4.56
CA GLU A 115 1.99 0.88 -3.76
C GLU A 115 3.19 1.81 -3.99
N ILE A 116 3.40 2.25 -5.25
CA ILE A 116 4.46 3.23 -5.57
C ILE A 116 4.20 4.55 -4.85
N TYR A 117 2.96 5.05 -4.86
CA TYR A 117 2.59 6.26 -4.14
C TYR A 117 2.81 6.12 -2.62
N GLU A 118 2.39 5.00 -2.03
CA GLU A 118 2.56 4.73 -0.61
C GLU A 118 4.04 4.64 -0.23
N ARG A 119 4.84 3.98 -1.04
CA ARG A 119 6.29 3.85 -0.85
C ARG A 119 7.05 5.17 -1.00
N ASP A 120 6.73 5.97 -2.03
CA ASP A 120 7.57 7.10 -2.43
C ASP A 120 7.11 8.43 -1.82
N GLU A 121 5.83 8.55 -1.47
CA GLU A 121 5.23 9.80 -1.01
C GLU A 121 4.57 9.67 0.37
N MET A 122 3.57 8.81 0.53
CA MET A 122 2.71 8.78 1.70
C MET A 122 3.47 8.37 2.97
N TYR A 123 4.06 7.19 3.00
CA TYR A 123 4.76 6.70 4.20
C TYR A 123 6.01 7.50 4.55
N PRO A 124 6.85 7.97 3.60
CA PRO A 124 7.93 8.90 3.92
C PRO A 124 7.46 10.18 4.62
N ALA A 125 6.35 10.77 4.16
CA ALA A 125 5.76 11.95 4.79
C ALA A 125 5.26 11.65 6.23
N PHE A 126 4.54 10.54 6.41
CA PHE A 126 4.02 10.11 7.72
C PHE A 126 5.13 9.77 8.71
N ILE A 127 6.21 9.12 8.26
CA ILE A 127 7.39 8.84 9.09
C ILE A 127 8.04 10.14 9.56
N LYS A 128 8.21 11.11 8.66
CA LYS A 128 8.78 12.43 9.00
C LYS A 128 7.95 13.14 10.07
N LEU A 129 6.63 13.13 9.94
CA LEU A 129 5.71 13.71 10.92
C LEU A 129 5.81 13.01 12.29
N ALA A 130 5.81 11.67 12.29
CA ALA A 130 5.97 10.88 13.51
C ALA A 130 7.34 11.08 14.18
N GLN A 131 8.39 11.38 13.41
CA GLN A 131 9.71 11.75 13.95
C GLN A 131 9.68 13.11 14.64
N GLN A 132 9.02 14.10 14.02
CA GLN A 132 8.87 15.46 14.61
C GLN A 132 8.14 15.40 15.94
N GLU A 133 7.11 14.56 16.05
CA GLU A 133 6.34 14.37 17.29
C GLU A 133 6.99 13.37 18.26
N LYS A 134 8.13 12.77 17.91
CA LYS A 134 8.80 11.71 18.70
C LYS A 134 7.90 10.52 19.01
N ASN A 135 6.94 10.21 18.12
CA ASN A 135 6.05 9.07 18.24
C ASN A 135 6.71 7.81 17.67
N SER A 136 7.42 7.06 18.54
CA SER A 136 8.16 5.86 18.12
C SER A 136 7.26 4.73 17.63
N ASP A 137 6.06 4.59 18.18
CA ASP A 137 5.11 3.56 17.77
C ASP A 137 4.55 3.82 16.37
N ALA A 138 4.21 5.08 16.06
CA ALA A 138 3.79 5.49 14.73
C ALA A 138 4.94 5.29 13.72
N GLN A 139 6.15 5.72 14.05
CA GLN A 139 7.32 5.50 13.18
C GLN A 139 7.53 4.02 12.88
N LYS A 140 7.40 3.14 13.87
CA LYS A 140 7.60 1.70 13.70
C LYS A 140 6.59 1.10 12.72
N THR A 141 5.30 1.38 12.93
CA THR A 141 4.24 0.80 12.07
C THR A 141 4.31 1.34 10.64
N PHE A 142 4.60 2.64 10.44
CA PHE A 142 4.80 3.21 9.11
C PHE A 142 6.03 2.63 8.39
N ARG A 143 7.13 2.36 9.10
CA ARG A 143 8.31 1.72 8.49
C ARG A 143 8.05 0.27 8.09
N PHE A 144 7.21 -0.46 8.82
CA PHE A 144 6.82 -1.81 8.47
C PHE A 144 6.02 -1.82 7.17
N ALA A 145 5.00 -0.97 7.07
CA ALA A 145 4.22 -0.82 5.85
C ALA A 145 5.11 -0.36 4.69
N LEU A 146 5.88 0.73 4.83
CA LEU A 146 6.79 1.21 3.79
C LEU A 146 7.68 0.11 3.18
N ALA A 147 8.20 -0.78 4.03
CA ALA A 147 9.06 -1.88 3.56
C ALA A 147 8.28 -2.94 2.78
N ALA A 148 7.01 -3.19 3.13
CA ALA A 148 6.14 -4.12 2.42
C ALA A 148 5.68 -3.56 1.07
N GLU A 149 5.29 -2.26 1.00
CA GLU A 149 4.81 -1.61 -0.23
C GLU A 149 5.87 -1.59 -1.34
N GLY A 150 7.15 -1.45 -0.97
CA GLY A 150 8.25 -1.64 -1.92
C GLY A 150 8.29 -3.06 -2.51
N GLY A 151 7.96 -4.07 -1.71
CA GLY A 151 7.82 -5.45 -2.13
C GLY A 151 6.59 -5.68 -3.03
N HIS A 152 5.45 -5.16 -2.64
CA HIS A 152 4.20 -5.27 -3.40
C HIS A 152 4.31 -4.60 -4.79
N ALA A 153 4.83 -3.36 -4.84
CA ALA A 153 5.05 -2.64 -6.10
C ALA A 153 5.92 -3.44 -7.08
N ARG A 154 6.98 -4.11 -6.59
CA ARG A 154 7.84 -4.98 -7.39
C ARG A 154 7.09 -6.23 -7.86
N LEU A 155 6.38 -6.92 -6.97
CA LEU A 155 5.64 -8.14 -7.30
C LEU A 155 4.54 -7.86 -8.34
N TYR A 156 3.81 -6.74 -8.23
CA TYR A 156 2.83 -6.33 -9.24
C TYR A 156 3.48 -6.00 -10.58
N GLY A 157 4.65 -5.35 -10.56
CA GLY A 157 5.43 -5.11 -11.79
C GLY A 157 5.90 -6.40 -12.47
N GLU A 158 6.35 -7.38 -11.69
CA GLU A 158 6.73 -8.71 -12.20
C GLU A 158 5.53 -9.46 -12.79
N ALA A 159 4.36 -9.40 -12.13
CA ALA A 159 3.13 -9.98 -12.64
C ALA A 159 2.66 -9.32 -13.93
N LEU A 160 2.73 -7.99 -14.05
CA LEU A 160 2.41 -7.25 -15.28
C LEU A 160 3.32 -7.66 -16.44
N ASN A 161 4.63 -7.80 -16.20
CA ASN A 161 5.60 -8.18 -17.22
C ASN A 161 5.47 -9.65 -17.65
N ASN A 162 4.81 -10.49 -16.86
CA ASN A 162 4.71 -11.93 -17.09
C ASN A 162 3.27 -12.46 -17.07
N LEU A 163 2.28 -11.59 -17.32
CA LEU A 163 0.85 -11.87 -17.11
C LEU A 163 0.39 -13.16 -17.80
N GLU A 164 0.78 -13.37 -19.04
CA GLU A 164 0.38 -14.56 -19.83
C GLU A 164 0.83 -15.89 -19.22
N ASN A 165 1.87 -15.90 -18.39
CA ASN A 165 2.38 -17.06 -17.70
C ASN A 165 1.84 -17.19 -16.25
N ASP A 166 1.05 -16.24 -15.77
CA ASP A 166 0.57 -16.18 -14.37
C ASP A 166 -0.81 -16.86 -14.17
N LYS A 167 -1.04 -17.95 -14.94
CA LYS A 167 -2.29 -18.73 -14.95
C LYS A 167 -2.36 -19.82 -13.89
N ILE A 168 -1.24 -20.15 -13.25
CA ILE A 168 -1.16 -21.18 -12.21
C ILE A 168 -1.03 -20.50 -10.86
N ALA A 169 -1.88 -20.90 -9.91
CA ALA A 169 -1.86 -20.38 -8.56
C ALA A 169 -0.48 -20.59 -7.89
N LYS A 170 0.03 -19.53 -7.24
CA LYS A 170 1.33 -19.51 -6.55
C LYS A 170 1.11 -19.42 -5.04
N GLU A 171 2.03 -19.97 -4.26
CA GLU A 171 2.05 -19.75 -2.81
C GLU A 171 2.90 -18.52 -2.51
N PHE A 172 2.36 -17.60 -1.73
CA PHE A 172 3.06 -16.46 -1.17
C PHE A 172 3.16 -16.60 0.33
N MET A 173 4.22 -16.04 0.89
CA MET A 173 4.48 -16.01 2.33
C MET A 173 4.34 -14.59 2.84
N VAL A 174 3.47 -14.35 3.80
CA VAL A 174 3.19 -13.04 4.40
C VAL A 174 3.63 -13.02 5.85
N CYS A 175 4.46 -12.07 6.23
CA CYS A 175 4.89 -11.89 7.61
C CYS A 175 3.71 -11.38 8.47
N PRO A 176 3.32 -12.09 9.54
CA PRO A 176 2.18 -11.68 10.37
C PRO A 176 2.44 -10.45 11.24
N VAL A 177 3.67 -9.95 11.26
CA VAL A 177 4.09 -8.80 12.09
C VAL A 177 4.23 -7.52 11.29
N CYS A 178 4.80 -7.58 10.08
CA CYS A 178 5.10 -6.37 9.31
C CYS A 178 4.49 -6.36 7.89
N GLY A 179 3.78 -7.41 7.47
CA GLY A 179 3.19 -7.48 6.13
C GLY A 179 4.18 -7.85 5.00
N TYR A 180 5.50 -7.96 5.27
CA TYR A 180 6.45 -8.34 4.22
C TYR A 180 5.99 -9.59 3.48
N THR A 181 5.93 -9.49 2.15
CA THR A 181 5.37 -10.52 1.25
C THR A 181 6.45 -11.02 0.29
N ALA A 182 6.57 -12.33 0.14
CA ALA A 182 7.53 -12.97 -0.76
C ALA A 182 7.01 -14.31 -1.30
N VAL A 183 7.49 -14.70 -2.47
CA VAL A 183 7.28 -16.07 -3.01
C VAL A 183 8.15 -17.09 -2.26
N THR A 184 9.36 -16.70 -1.92
CA THR A 184 10.32 -17.55 -1.21
C THR A 184 11.10 -16.71 -0.21
N LEU A 185 11.29 -17.24 1.00
CA LEU A 185 12.18 -16.64 2.01
C LEU A 185 13.61 -17.16 1.79
N THR A 186 14.57 -16.26 1.71
CA THR A 186 15.99 -16.58 1.53
C THR A 186 16.73 -16.83 2.84
N GLY A 187 16.06 -16.71 3.99
CA GLY A 187 16.66 -16.85 5.33
C GLY A 187 15.69 -17.46 6.34
N SER A 188 16.17 -17.63 7.57
CA SER A 188 15.39 -18.18 8.69
C SER A 188 14.46 -17.18 9.37
N ALA A 189 14.46 -15.91 8.93
CA ALA A 189 13.67 -14.84 9.53
C ALA A 189 13.27 -13.77 8.50
N CYS A 190 12.25 -12.99 8.83
CA CYS A 190 11.81 -11.83 8.06
C CYS A 190 12.94 -10.80 7.93
N PRO A 191 13.27 -10.35 6.71
CA PRO A 191 14.33 -9.35 6.50
C PRO A 191 13.98 -7.96 7.05
N VAL A 192 12.70 -7.70 7.35
CA VAL A 192 12.21 -6.40 7.83
C VAL A 192 12.13 -6.34 9.35
N CYS A 193 11.53 -7.35 10.00
CA CYS A 193 11.21 -7.31 11.43
C CYS A 193 11.80 -8.49 12.24
N ALA A 194 12.61 -9.34 11.61
CA ALA A 194 13.25 -10.52 12.20
C ALA A 194 12.28 -11.60 12.76
N THR A 195 11.00 -11.57 12.38
CA THR A 195 10.05 -12.64 12.71
C THR A 195 10.52 -13.95 12.11
N PRO A 196 10.58 -15.06 12.87
CA PRO A 196 11.00 -16.37 12.38
C PRO A 196 10.18 -16.83 11.16
N ALA A 197 10.84 -17.47 10.19
CA ALA A 197 10.23 -17.89 8.93
C ALA A 197 9.04 -18.85 9.10
N GLU A 198 9.08 -19.72 10.13
CA GLU A 198 8.00 -20.66 10.45
C GLU A 198 6.69 -19.99 10.90
N LYS A 199 6.72 -18.68 11.22
CA LYS A 199 5.53 -17.90 11.59
C LYS A 199 4.82 -17.25 10.39
N PHE A 200 5.44 -17.32 9.21
CA PHE A 200 4.82 -16.73 8.02
C PHE A 200 3.53 -17.43 7.64
N ILE A 201 2.56 -16.63 7.22
CA ILE A 201 1.27 -17.11 6.74
C ILE A 201 1.41 -17.44 5.25
N LYS A 202 1.01 -18.66 4.87
CA LYS A 202 1.00 -19.10 3.48
C LYS A 202 -0.35 -18.74 2.86
N ILE A 203 -0.30 -18.04 1.73
CA ILE A 203 -1.46 -17.57 0.99
C ILE A 203 -1.38 -18.11 -0.45
N LYS A 204 -2.52 -18.60 -0.96
CA LYS A 204 -2.60 -19.09 -2.34
C LYS A 204 -3.82 -18.54 -3.06
#